data_840d0443e3bad2f68a95604d1b914240
#
_entry.id   840d0443e3bad2f68a95604d1b914240
#
_cell.length_a   1.000
_cell.length_b   1.000
_cell.length_c   1.000
_cell.angle_alpha   90.00
_cell.angle_beta   90.00
_cell.angle_gamma   90.00
#
_symmetry.space_group_name_H-M   'P 1'
#
loop_
_entity.id
_entity.type
_entity.pdbx_description
1 polymer ?
#
loop_
_entity_poly.entity_id
_entity_poly.type
_entity_poly.pdbx_seq_one_letter_code
_entity_poly.pdbx_strand_id
1 'polypeptide(L)'
;KIRKIKYLLEIFGPVFLLKLILLNFVVKRPSDIKIANIKLREFIKKDLSFNKTKQQVLFIVPWMIFGGSDKVNLDILSHINLSKFELHFITDVKRNNVWGYRFRRYTNHIFHLPEIIPPSLFSNFLIQYISLNKISTILISNSSFGYEVLPEVRAAYPDIKIADLLHGQGGHHESGGFPKFSEPYDKYIDTRIAINNYLKDYLIANFKIKDEKIE
;
A
#
# COMPACT_ATOMS: atom_id res chain seq x y z
N LYS A 1 -19.51 -14.53 2.96
CA LYS A 1 -18.90 -15.13 1.74
C LYS A 1 -19.60 -14.67 0.46
N ILE A 2 -20.93 -14.75 0.37
CA ILE A 2 -21.71 -14.40 -0.84
C ILE A 2 -21.53 -12.93 -1.26
N ARG A 3 -21.58 -11.96 -0.32
CA ARG A 3 -21.34 -10.52 -0.63
C ARG A 3 -19.97 -10.25 -1.22
N LYS A 4 -18.93 -10.97 -0.78
CA LYS A 4 -17.57 -10.87 -1.27
C LYS A 4 -17.44 -11.39 -2.71
N ILE A 5 -18.07 -12.52 -3.00
CA ILE A 5 -18.11 -13.09 -4.36
C ILE A 5 -18.86 -12.14 -5.31
N LYS A 6 -19.97 -11.56 -4.88
CA LYS A 6 -20.74 -10.58 -5.66
C LYS A 6 -19.90 -9.34 -5.98
N TYR A 7 -19.19 -8.78 -4.99
CA TYR A 7 -18.28 -7.65 -5.16
C TYR A 7 -17.16 -7.94 -6.17
N LEU A 8 -16.52 -9.11 -6.06
CA LEU A 8 -15.46 -9.53 -6.99
C LEU A 8 -16.01 -9.81 -8.40
N LEU A 9 -17.23 -10.32 -8.52
CA LEU A 9 -17.92 -10.54 -9.79
C LEU A 9 -18.31 -9.22 -10.48
N GLU A 10 -18.77 -8.23 -9.71
CA GLU A 10 -19.12 -6.90 -10.22
C GLU A 10 -17.91 -6.14 -10.75
N ILE A 11 -16.76 -6.23 -10.04
CA ILE A 11 -15.53 -5.54 -10.46
C ILE A 11 -14.80 -6.29 -11.58
N PHE A 12 -14.73 -7.61 -11.51
CA PHE A 12 -13.78 -8.38 -12.31
C PHE A 12 -14.41 -9.35 -13.31
N GLY A 13 -15.72 -9.59 -13.21
CA GLY A 13 -16.43 -10.57 -14.01
C GLY A 13 -16.10 -12.04 -13.67
N PRO A 14 -16.99 -12.99 -14.03
CA PRO A 14 -16.90 -14.39 -13.59
C PRO A 14 -15.67 -15.13 -14.13
N VAL A 15 -15.27 -14.86 -15.37
CA VAL A 15 -14.13 -15.51 -16.03
C VAL A 15 -12.81 -15.09 -15.38
N PHE A 16 -12.72 -13.86 -14.90
CA PHE A 16 -11.54 -13.34 -14.27
C PHE A 16 -11.38 -13.88 -12.84
N LEU A 17 -12.49 -13.97 -12.08
CA LEU A 17 -12.48 -14.57 -10.75
C LEU A 17 -12.06 -16.06 -10.80
N LEU A 18 -12.51 -16.80 -11.80
CA LEU A 18 -12.10 -18.21 -12.02
C LEU A 18 -10.59 -18.30 -12.32
N LYS A 19 -10.07 -17.36 -13.12
CA LYS A 19 -8.62 -17.29 -13.43
C LYS A 19 -7.77 -16.94 -12.22
N LEU A 20 -8.26 -16.07 -11.31
CA LEU A 20 -7.57 -15.75 -10.06
C LEU A 20 -7.59 -16.92 -9.06
N ILE A 21 -8.71 -17.63 -8.97
CA ILE A 21 -8.82 -18.84 -8.14
C ILE A 21 -7.84 -19.90 -8.64
N LEU A 22 -7.73 -20.10 -9.96
CA LEU A 22 -6.77 -21.02 -10.56
C LEU A 22 -5.32 -20.59 -10.33
N LEU A 23 -5.00 -19.28 -10.32
CA LEU A 23 -3.69 -18.75 -9.97
C LEU A 23 -3.27 -19.09 -8.54
N ASN A 24 -4.18 -19.03 -7.57
CA ASN A 24 -3.91 -19.41 -6.19
C ASN A 24 -3.54 -20.90 -6.01
N PHE A 25 -3.95 -21.78 -6.95
CA PHE A 25 -3.64 -23.22 -6.90
C PHE A 25 -2.36 -23.61 -7.65
N VAL A 26 -1.80 -22.75 -8.52
CA VAL A 26 -0.84 -23.18 -9.56
C VAL A 26 0.57 -22.61 -9.40
N VAL A 27 0.84 -21.64 -8.52
CA VAL A 27 2.18 -21.02 -8.42
C VAL A 27 3.13 -21.91 -7.61
N LYS A 28 3.66 -22.96 -8.24
CA LYS A 28 4.68 -23.86 -7.66
C LYS A 28 6.01 -23.88 -8.43
N ARG A 29 6.09 -23.32 -9.64
CA ARG A 29 7.28 -23.36 -10.51
C ARG A 29 7.64 -21.95 -11.03
N PRO A 30 8.91 -21.69 -11.39
CA PRO A 30 9.32 -20.40 -12.00
C PRO A 30 8.53 -20.01 -13.25
N SER A 31 8.14 -20.98 -14.09
CA SER A 31 7.26 -20.78 -15.24
C SER A 31 5.89 -20.23 -14.85
N ASP A 32 5.37 -20.66 -13.72
CA ASP A 32 4.05 -20.27 -13.22
C ASP A 32 4.06 -18.79 -12.77
N ILE A 33 5.20 -18.33 -12.21
CA ILE A 33 5.41 -16.94 -11.84
C ILE A 33 5.39 -16.02 -13.07
N LYS A 34 6.01 -16.44 -14.18
CA LYS A 34 6.01 -15.66 -15.43
C LYS A 34 4.59 -15.49 -15.99
N ILE A 35 3.81 -16.57 -16.00
CA ILE A 35 2.41 -16.56 -16.44
C ILE A 35 1.55 -15.71 -15.48
N ALA A 36 1.78 -15.86 -14.17
CA ALA A 36 1.09 -15.06 -13.16
C ALA A 36 1.35 -13.55 -13.35
N ASN A 37 2.60 -13.16 -13.63
CA ASN A 37 2.98 -11.76 -13.87
C ASN A 37 2.32 -11.19 -15.12
N ILE A 38 2.21 -11.94 -16.21
CA ILE A 38 1.52 -11.49 -17.43
C ILE A 38 0.03 -11.25 -17.13
N LYS A 39 -0.63 -12.20 -16.45
CA LYS A 39 -2.05 -12.07 -16.09
C LYS A 39 -2.30 -10.93 -15.10
N LEU A 40 -1.37 -10.72 -14.17
CA LEU A 40 -1.40 -9.64 -13.22
C LEU A 40 -1.32 -8.27 -13.91
N ARG A 41 -0.42 -8.16 -14.91
CA ARG A 41 -0.28 -6.94 -15.73
C ARG A 41 -1.54 -6.65 -16.54
N GLU A 42 -2.16 -7.66 -17.13
CA GLU A 42 -3.44 -7.52 -17.86
C GLU A 42 -4.57 -7.09 -16.92
N PHE A 43 -4.58 -7.61 -15.68
CA PHE A 43 -5.53 -7.22 -14.66
C PHE A 43 -5.39 -5.74 -14.29
N ILE A 44 -4.18 -5.31 -13.93
CA ILE A 44 -3.91 -3.93 -13.57
C ILE A 44 -4.27 -3.00 -14.74
N LYS A 45 -3.97 -3.38 -15.99
CA LYS A 45 -4.29 -2.58 -17.19
C LYS A 45 -5.79 -2.36 -17.38
N LYS A 46 -6.65 -3.29 -16.99
CA LYS A 46 -8.11 -3.12 -17.12
C LYS A 46 -8.67 -2.05 -16.20
N ASP A 47 -7.99 -1.78 -15.08
CA ASP A 47 -8.38 -0.77 -14.11
C ASP A 47 -7.67 0.59 -14.33
N LEU A 48 -6.94 0.72 -15.46
CA LEU A 48 -6.20 1.93 -15.81
C LEU A 48 -7.15 3.05 -16.27
N SER A 49 -7.74 3.74 -15.31
CA SER A 49 -8.50 4.97 -15.53
C SER A 49 -7.88 6.18 -14.83
N PHE A 50 -6.54 6.17 -14.61
CA PHE A 50 -5.88 7.26 -13.90
C PHE A 50 -5.81 8.54 -14.74
N ASN A 51 -5.96 9.67 -14.08
CA ASN A 51 -5.83 10.99 -14.71
C ASN A 51 -4.35 11.34 -14.89
N LYS A 52 -3.89 11.37 -16.14
CA LYS A 52 -2.49 11.65 -16.50
C LYS A 52 -1.98 13.04 -16.09
N THR A 53 -2.87 13.97 -15.76
CA THR A 53 -2.50 15.35 -15.36
C THR A 53 -2.27 15.49 -13.87
N LYS A 54 -2.66 14.48 -13.06
CA LYS A 54 -2.50 14.49 -11.61
C LYS A 54 -1.27 13.70 -11.18
N GLN A 55 -0.67 14.10 -10.06
CA GLN A 55 0.36 13.31 -9.40
C GLN A 55 -0.28 12.08 -8.76
N GLN A 56 0.31 10.91 -9.02
CA GLN A 56 -0.21 9.64 -8.55
C GLN A 56 0.43 9.27 -7.21
N VAL A 57 -0.37 9.18 -6.16
CA VAL A 57 0.07 8.88 -4.79
C VAL A 57 -0.49 7.56 -4.32
N LEU A 58 0.37 6.63 -3.95
CA LEU A 58 0.00 5.31 -3.44
C LEU A 58 0.16 5.24 -1.93
N PHE A 59 -0.91 4.92 -1.25
CA PHE A 59 -0.92 4.56 0.17
C PHE A 59 -0.82 3.04 0.33
N ILE A 60 0.13 2.58 1.14
CA ILE A 60 0.25 1.19 1.54
C ILE A 60 -0.11 1.11 3.02
N VAL A 61 -1.24 0.47 3.32
CA VAL A 61 -1.79 0.36 4.67
C VAL A 61 -2.12 -1.10 4.98
N PRO A 62 -2.10 -1.56 6.24
CA PRO A 62 -2.38 -2.97 6.54
C PRO A 62 -3.85 -3.35 6.24
N TRP A 63 -4.78 -2.47 6.55
CA TRP A 63 -6.23 -2.65 6.43
C TRP A 63 -6.96 -1.30 6.43
N MET A 64 -8.30 -1.34 6.36
CA MET A 64 -9.20 -0.18 6.50
C MET A 64 -10.31 -0.53 7.50
N ILE A 65 -9.99 -0.44 8.81
CA ILE A 65 -10.91 -0.82 9.89
C ILE A 65 -11.15 0.35 10.85
N PHE A 66 -11.96 0.13 11.87
CA PHE A 66 -12.15 1.10 12.94
C PHE A 66 -10.88 1.19 13.80
N GLY A 67 -10.14 2.31 13.71
CA GLY A 67 -8.90 2.51 14.47
C GLY A 67 -8.35 3.93 14.36
N GLY A 68 -7.44 4.28 15.30
CA GLY A 68 -6.81 5.61 15.35
C GLY A 68 -6.00 5.94 14.10
N SER A 69 -5.18 5.00 13.62
CA SER A 69 -4.38 5.19 12.40
C SER A 69 -5.25 5.37 11.15
N ASP A 70 -6.34 4.59 11.02
CA ASP A 70 -7.27 4.75 9.90
C ASP A 70 -8.00 6.09 9.95
N LYS A 71 -8.32 6.58 11.18
CA LYS A 71 -8.89 7.91 11.35
C LYS A 71 -7.91 8.99 10.91
N VAL A 72 -6.64 8.91 11.30
CA VAL A 72 -5.59 9.86 10.86
C VAL A 72 -5.44 9.82 9.34
N ASN A 73 -5.40 8.63 8.74
CA ASN A 73 -5.36 8.50 7.29
C ASN A 73 -6.57 9.22 6.63
N LEU A 74 -7.79 9.02 7.14
CA LEU A 74 -8.99 9.70 6.62
C LEU A 74 -8.95 11.22 6.83
N ASP A 75 -8.43 11.70 7.96
CA ASP A 75 -8.26 13.12 8.23
C ASP A 75 -7.28 13.75 7.23
N ILE A 76 -6.15 13.09 6.94
CA ILE A 76 -5.21 13.50 5.89
C ILE A 76 -5.92 13.57 4.53
N LEU A 77 -6.67 12.52 4.15
CA LEU A 77 -7.37 12.48 2.86
C LEU A 77 -8.37 13.63 2.70
N SER A 78 -9.00 14.05 3.80
CA SER A 78 -9.97 15.16 3.78
C SER A 78 -9.34 16.51 3.46
N HIS A 79 -8.00 16.64 3.59
CA HIS A 79 -7.25 17.87 3.33
C HIS A 79 -6.40 17.80 2.05
N ILE A 80 -6.31 16.63 1.40
CA ILE A 80 -5.58 16.50 0.15
C ILE A 80 -6.33 17.19 -1.00
N ASN A 81 -5.60 17.96 -1.79
CA ASN A 81 -6.15 18.60 -2.98
C ASN A 81 -6.32 17.58 -4.12
N LEU A 82 -7.51 17.00 -4.24
CA LEU A 82 -7.84 16.00 -5.26
C LEU A 82 -7.83 16.54 -6.70
N SER A 83 -7.71 17.87 -6.91
CA SER A 83 -7.50 18.41 -8.26
C SER A 83 -6.06 18.19 -8.73
N LYS A 84 -5.09 18.12 -7.80
CA LYS A 84 -3.66 17.93 -8.06
C LYS A 84 -3.20 16.47 -7.92
N PHE A 85 -3.83 15.73 -7.02
CA PHE A 85 -3.43 14.37 -6.65
C PHE A 85 -4.52 13.36 -6.98
N GLU A 86 -4.12 12.20 -7.46
CA GLU A 86 -4.94 11.02 -7.57
C GLU A 86 -4.40 9.97 -6.61
N LEU A 87 -5.32 9.38 -5.84
CA LEU A 87 -4.97 8.55 -4.71
C LEU A 87 -5.22 7.09 -5.03
N HIS A 88 -4.29 6.24 -4.64
CA HIS A 88 -4.36 4.79 -4.76
C HIS A 88 -4.13 4.16 -3.39
N PHE A 89 -4.79 3.03 -3.12
CA PHE A 89 -4.63 2.29 -1.88
C PHE A 89 -4.38 0.82 -2.13
N ILE A 90 -3.43 0.28 -1.36
CA ILE A 90 -3.19 -1.15 -1.25
C ILE A 90 -3.30 -1.53 0.22
N THR A 91 -4.08 -2.58 0.53
CA THR A 91 -4.03 -3.23 1.85
C THR A 91 -3.38 -4.60 1.73
N ASP A 92 -2.53 -4.96 2.69
CA ASP A 92 -1.68 -6.15 2.66
C ASP A 92 -2.03 -7.21 3.71
N VAL A 93 -2.88 -6.89 4.68
CA VAL A 93 -3.32 -7.82 5.71
C VAL A 93 -4.77 -8.25 5.47
N LYS A 94 -5.01 -9.57 5.56
CA LYS A 94 -6.37 -10.13 5.41
C LYS A 94 -7.26 -9.74 6.57
N ARG A 95 -8.16 -8.80 6.35
CA ARG A 95 -9.13 -8.29 7.32
C ARG A 95 -10.45 -7.95 6.63
N ASN A 96 -11.52 -7.83 7.44
CA ASN A 96 -12.77 -7.26 6.96
C ASN A 96 -12.64 -5.72 6.97
N ASN A 97 -12.41 -5.12 5.81
CA ASN A 97 -12.14 -3.70 5.63
C ASN A 97 -13.41 -2.85 5.78
N VAL A 98 -14.02 -2.87 6.97
CA VAL A 98 -15.34 -2.26 7.25
C VAL A 98 -15.39 -0.75 7.00
N TRP A 99 -14.25 -0.05 7.04
CA TRP A 99 -14.17 1.38 6.71
C TRP A 99 -13.79 1.67 5.25
N GLY A 100 -13.57 0.66 4.43
CA GLY A 100 -13.25 0.83 3.01
C GLY A 100 -14.19 1.78 2.28
N TYR A 101 -15.49 1.81 2.63
CA TYR A 101 -16.46 2.74 2.04
C TYR A 101 -16.14 4.23 2.32
N ARG A 102 -15.46 4.55 3.43
CA ARG A 102 -15.03 5.92 3.75
C ARG A 102 -13.88 6.35 2.84
N PHE A 103 -12.92 5.46 2.57
CA PHE A 103 -11.80 5.72 1.66
C PHE A 103 -12.28 5.84 0.21
N ARG A 104 -13.34 5.11 -0.18
CA ARG A 104 -13.95 5.20 -1.52
C ARG A 104 -14.55 6.57 -1.85
N ARG A 105 -14.72 7.46 -0.88
CA ARG A 105 -15.12 8.86 -1.12
C ARG A 105 -14.02 9.67 -1.79
N TYR A 106 -12.77 9.23 -1.69
CA TYR A 106 -11.60 9.93 -2.20
C TYR A 106 -11.00 9.27 -3.43
N THR A 107 -11.20 7.97 -3.61
CA THR A 107 -10.69 7.22 -4.75
C THR A 107 -11.43 5.89 -4.95
N ASN A 108 -11.46 5.44 -6.21
CA ASN A 108 -11.90 4.09 -6.56
C ASN A 108 -10.73 3.09 -6.64
N HIS A 109 -9.48 3.55 -6.65
CA HIS A 109 -8.27 2.73 -6.78
C HIS A 109 -7.88 2.11 -5.43
N ILE A 110 -8.65 1.12 -4.96
CA ILE A 110 -8.43 0.42 -3.69
C ILE A 110 -8.31 -1.07 -3.95
N PHE A 111 -7.14 -1.65 -3.61
CA PHE A 111 -6.83 -3.07 -3.79
C PHE A 111 -6.57 -3.75 -2.44
N HIS A 112 -7.41 -4.70 -2.09
CA HIS A 112 -7.21 -5.57 -0.93
C HIS A 112 -6.43 -6.80 -1.38
N LEU A 113 -5.07 -6.74 -1.41
CA LEU A 113 -4.22 -7.78 -2.01
C LEU A 113 -4.51 -9.19 -1.50
N PRO A 114 -4.67 -9.44 -0.18
CA PRO A 114 -4.95 -10.78 0.32
C PRO A 114 -6.28 -11.37 -0.14
N GLU A 115 -7.13 -10.57 -0.76
CA GLU A 115 -8.40 -11.01 -1.33
C GLU A 115 -8.27 -11.38 -2.80
N ILE A 116 -7.22 -10.88 -3.46
CA ILE A 116 -7.03 -10.94 -4.91
C ILE A 116 -5.94 -11.93 -5.30
N ILE A 117 -4.80 -11.88 -4.60
CA ILE A 117 -3.60 -12.65 -4.95
C ILE A 117 -2.94 -13.26 -3.70
N PRO A 118 -2.12 -14.32 -3.84
CA PRO A 118 -1.32 -14.84 -2.74
C PRO A 118 -0.19 -13.88 -2.34
N PRO A 119 0.26 -13.89 -1.07
CA PRO A 119 1.32 -13.00 -0.58
C PRO A 119 2.62 -13.05 -1.40
N SER A 120 2.98 -14.21 -1.96
CA SER A 120 4.16 -14.38 -2.83
C SER A 120 4.15 -13.54 -4.11
N LEU A 121 3.01 -12.94 -4.46
CA LEU A 121 2.86 -12.07 -5.63
C LEU A 121 2.69 -10.58 -5.27
N PHE A 122 2.70 -10.22 -3.98
CA PHE A 122 2.47 -8.83 -3.57
C PHE A 122 3.54 -7.88 -4.11
N SER A 123 4.84 -8.22 -3.99
CA SER A 123 5.93 -7.41 -4.55
C SER A 123 5.80 -7.27 -6.07
N ASN A 124 5.53 -8.38 -6.77
CA ASN A 124 5.35 -8.33 -8.22
C ASN A 124 4.15 -7.47 -8.65
N PHE A 125 3.05 -7.52 -7.88
CA PHE A 125 1.91 -6.64 -8.10
C PHE A 125 2.32 -5.18 -7.94
N LEU A 126 2.95 -4.84 -6.81
CA LEU A 126 3.32 -3.47 -6.48
C LEU A 126 4.25 -2.87 -7.55
N ILE A 127 5.31 -3.58 -7.93
CA ILE A 127 6.25 -3.13 -8.97
C ILE A 127 5.54 -2.84 -10.29
N GLN A 128 4.65 -3.74 -10.74
CA GLN A 128 3.89 -3.52 -11.96
C GLN A 128 2.87 -2.39 -11.82
N TYR A 129 2.22 -2.28 -10.65
CA TYR A 129 1.23 -1.25 -10.36
C TYR A 129 1.85 0.15 -10.41
N ILE A 130 3.01 0.33 -9.78
CA ILE A 130 3.79 1.58 -9.81
C ILE A 130 4.06 2.01 -11.26
N SER A 131 4.58 1.09 -12.09
CA SER A 131 4.90 1.38 -13.49
C SER A 131 3.68 1.76 -14.32
N LEU A 132 2.62 0.96 -14.22
CA LEU A 132 1.43 1.11 -15.07
C LEU A 132 0.62 2.35 -14.70
N ASN A 133 0.54 2.70 -13.43
CA ASN A 133 -0.20 3.86 -12.95
C ASN A 133 0.68 5.11 -12.78
N LYS A 134 1.97 5.04 -13.12
CA LYS A 134 2.89 6.18 -13.00
C LYS A 134 2.95 6.75 -11.58
N ILE A 135 2.91 5.87 -10.58
CA ILE A 135 3.00 6.27 -9.18
C ILE A 135 4.30 7.06 -8.98
N SER A 136 4.19 8.27 -8.47
CA SER A 136 5.32 9.18 -8.20
C SER A 136 5.69 9.24 -6.73
N THR A 137 4.73 8.91 -5.85
CA THR A 137 4.91 8.98 -4.41
C THR A 137 4.26 7.78 -3.74
N ILE A 138 4.95 7.18 -2.78
CA ILE A 138 4.43 6.14 -1.89
C ILE A 138 4.37 6.69 -0.48
N LEU A 139 3.23 6.53 0.18
CA LEU A 139 3.07 6.74 1.61
C LEU A 139 2.79 5.40 2.31
N ILE A 140 3.68 5.00 3.21
CA ILE A 140 3.51 3.82 4.04
C ILE A 140 2.87 4.26 5.36
N SER A 141 1.81 3.57 5.80
CA SER A 141 1.18 3.83 7.09
C SER A 141 0.93 2.50 7.79
N ASN A 142 1.80 2.15 8.73
CA ASN A 142 1.72 0.94 9.55
C ASN A 142 1.67 -0.39 8.75
N SER A 143 2.31 -0.47 7.59
CA SER A 143 2.35 -1.68 6.78
C SER A 143 3.73 -2.34 6.83
N SER A 144 3.83 -3.54 7.41
CA SER A 144 5.08 -4.31 7.41
C SER A 144 5.54 -4.62 5.98
N PHE A 145 4.63 -5.08 5.12
CA PHE A 145 4.90 -5.31 3.71
C PHE A 145 5.40 -4.04 3.00
N GLY A 146 4.81 -2.89 3.33
CA GLY A 146 5.23 -1.60 2.76
C GLY A 146 6.70 -1.30 3.00
N TYR A 147 7.26 -1.64 4.17
CA TYR A 147 8.69 -1.48 4.44
C TYR A 147 9.52 -2.60 3.82
N GLU A 148 9.10 -3.85 3.95
CA GLU A 148 9.82 -5.03 3.45
C GLU A 148 10.08 -4.96 1.94
N VAL A 149 9.18 -4.36 1.17
CA VAL A 149 9.30 -4.24 -0.29
C VAL A 149 10.17 -3.06 -0.75
N LEU A 150 10.55 -2.15 0.14
CA LEU A 150 11.31 -0.93 -0.22
C LEU A 150 12.63 -1.19 -0.97
N PRO A 151 13.44 -2.22 -0.63
CA PRO A 151 14.64 -2.53 -1.41
C PRO A 151 14.33 -2.78 -2.89
N GLU A 152 13.27 -3.56 -3.17
CA GLU A 152 12.85 -3.87 -4.54
C GLU A 152 12.28 -2.65 -5.26
N VAL A 153 11.47 -1.85 -4.56
CA VAL A 153 10.90 -0.61 -5.11
C VAL A 153 12.00 0.38 -5.46
N ARG A 154 12.96 0.61 -4.57
CA ARG A 154 14.05 1.57 -4.79
C ARG A 154 14.99 1.11 -5.91
N ALA A 155 15.24 -0.20 -6.03
CA ALA A 155 16.02 -0.76 -7.13
C ALA A 155 15.34 -0.58 -8.49
N ALA A 156 14.00 -0.72 -8.55
CA ALA A 156 13.22 -0.58 -9.78
C ALA A 156 12.91 0.90 -10.13
N TYR A 157 12.75 1.75 -9.12
CA TYR A 157 12.33 3.15 -9.24
C TYR A 157 13.18 4.05 -8.31
N PRO A 158 14.41 4.40 -8.68
CA PRO A 158 15.33 5.18 -7.81
C PRO A 158 14.76 6.53 -7.38
N ASP A 159 14.00 7.19 -8.25
CA ASP A 159 13.50 8.57 -8.07
C ASP A 159 12.12 8.67 -7.42
N ILE A 160 11.46 7.53 -7.16
CA ILE A 160 10.14 7.55 -6.53
C ILE A 160 10.24 8.15 -5.12
N LYS A 161 9.31 9.03 -4.76
CA LYS A 161 9.28 9.59 -3.42
C LYS A 161 8.64 8.62 -2.45
N ILE A 162 9.29 8.40 -1.30
CA ILE A 162 8.81 7.48 -0.28
C ILE A 162 8.74 8.20 1.06
N ALA A 163 7.53 8.29 1.59
CA ALA A 163 7.28 8.77 2.93
C ALA A 163 6.70 7.67 3.81
N ASP A 164 6.94 7.71 5.10
CA ASP A 164 6.22 6.90 6.07
C ASP A 164 5.46 7.76 7.08
N LEU A 165 4.27 7.33 7.45
CA LEU A 165 3.42 7.95 8.44
C LEU A 165 3.42 7.09 9.71
N LEU A 166 4.05 7.59 10.76
CA LEU A 166 4.21 6.92 12.03
C LEU A 166 3.17 7.40 13.04
N HIS A 167 2.39 6.47 13.59
CA HIS A 167 1.26 6.76 14.47
C HIS A 167 1.58 6.60 15.97
N GLY A 168 2.74 6.08 16.32
CA GLY A 168 3.13 5.88 17.73
C GLY A 168 4.18 4.81 17.92
N GLN A 169 4.61 4.64 19.16
CA GLN A 169 5.63 3.67 19.58
C GLN A 169 5.06 2.29 19.89
N GLY A 170 3.74 2.20 20.06
CA GLY A 170 3.03 0.96 20.37
C GLY A 170 2.62 0.20 19.12
N GLY A 171 2.10 -1.02 19.28
CA GLY A 171 1.55 -1.82 18.23
C GLY A 171 1.97 -3.28 18.29
N HIS A 172 1.70 -4.02 17.23
CA HIS A 172 1.90 -5.48 17.16
C HIS A 172 3.37 -5.91 17.06
N HIS A 173 4.30 -4.99 16.92
CA HIS A 173 5.73 -5.28 16.95
C HIS A 173 6.26 -5.03 18.35
N GLU A 174 7.07 -5.95 18.87
CA GLU A 174 7.76 -5.91 20.16
C GLU A 174 8.25 -4.50 20.50
N SER A 175 8.42 -4.18 21.78
CA SER A 175 8.77 -2.86 22.31
C SER A 175 9.39 -1.88 21.30
N GLY A 176 8.64 -0.86 20.85
CA GLY A 176 9.10 0.16 19.90
C GLY A 176 8.25 0.33 18.63
N GLY A 177 7.29 -0.59 18.36
CA GLY A 177 6.31 -0.46 17.27
C GLY A 177 6.92 -0.30 15.88
N PHE A 178 6.21 0.40 15.00
CA PHE A 178 6.67 0.69 13.64
C PHE A 178 7.91 1.58 13.55
N PRO A 179 8.18 2.52 14.47
CA PRO A 179 9.47 3.22 14.51
C PRO A 179 10.66 2.26 14.50
N LYS A 180 10.67 1.25 15.37
CA LYS A 180 11.72 0.25 15.44
C LYS A 180 11.70 -0.69 14.24
N PHE A 181 10.52 -1.14 13.81
CA PHE A 181 10.38 -2.03 12.66
C PHE A 181 10.91 -1.39 11.37
N SER A 182 10.69 -0.09 11.20
CA SER A 182 11.08 0.65 9.99
C SER A 182 12.55 1.12 9.99
N GLU A 183 13.26 1.03 11.13
CA GLU A 183 14.65 1.47 11.25
C GLU A 183 15.59 0.88 10.20
N PRO A 184 15.61 -0.44 9.91
CA PRO A 184 16.49 -1.03 8.90
C PRO A 184 16.22 -0.52 7.47
N TYR A 185 15.03 0.04 7.25
CA TYR A 185 14.59 0.54 5.95
C TYR A 185 14.79 2.05 5.79
N ASP A 186 15.31 2.74 6.80
CA ASP A 186 15.46 4.21 6.80
C ASP A 186 16.15 4.75 5.55
N LYS A 187 17.19 4.08 5.08
CA LYS A 187 17.93 4.46 3.87
C LYS A 187 17.10 4.49 2.57
N TYR A 188 15.93 3.88 2.57
CA TYR A 188 15.00 3.85 1.43
C TYR A 188 13.89 4.88 1.54
N ILE A 189 13.70 5.49 2.71
CA ILE A 189 12.63 6.44 3.01
C ILE A 189 13.18 7.86 2.84
N ASP A 190 12.49 8.71 2.12
CA ASP A 190 12.91 10.11 1.91
C ASP A 190 12.44 11.01 3.06
N THR A 191 11.22 10.81 3.55
CA THR A 191 10.60 11.64 4.60
C THR A 191 9.83 10.77 5.59
N ARG A 192 9.95 11.09 6.88
CA ARG A 192 9.13 10.51 7.94
C ARG A 192 8.12 11.53 8.44
N ILE A 193 6.89 11.11 8.61
CA ILE A 193 5.82 11.95 9.14
C ILE A 193 5.47 11.43 10.53
N ALA A 194 5.76 12.22 11.56
CA ALA A 194 5.40 11.94 12.93
C ALA A 194 4.09 12.63 13.29
N ILE A 195 3.13 11.92 13.89
CA ILE A 195 1.81 12.51 14.21
C ILE A 195 1.87 13.59 15.32
N ASN A 196 2.98 13.72 16.03
CA ASN A 196 3.20 14.73 17.05
C ASN A 196 4.70 14.88 17.38
N ASN A 197 5.04 15.98 18.08
CA ASN A 197 6.42 16.29 18.46
C ASN A 197 7.04 15.23 19.40
N TYR A 198 6.25 14.62 20.27
CA TYR A 198 6.74 13.55 21.16
C TYR A 198 7.29 12.36 20.36
N LEU A 199 6.58 11.96 19.29
CA LEU A 199 7.04 10.89 18.41
C LEU A 199 8.26 11.32 17.60
N LYS A 200 8.31 12.57 17.12
CA LYS A 200 9.48 13.14 16.46
C LYS A 200 10.72 13.09 17.36
N ASP A 201 10.61 13.59 18.59
CA ASP A 201 11.71 13.57 19.55
C ASP A 201 12.16 12.14 19.88
N TYR A 202 11.22 11.21 19.97
CA TYR A 202 11.51 9.80 20.17
C TYR A 202 12.29 9.17 19.02
N LEU A 203 11.94 9.51 17.77
CA LEU A 203 12.66 9.04 16.56
C LEU A 203 14.11 9.54 16.53
N ILE A 204 14.33 10.82 16.87
CA ILE A 204 15.66 11.42 16.94
C ILE A 204 16.49 10.76 18.04
N ALA A 205 15.95 10.66 19.25
CA ALA A 205 16.68 10.18 20.41
C ALA A 205 17.03 8.68 20.33
N ASN A 206 16.12 7.84 19.84
CA ASN A 206 16.28 6.38 19.90
C ASN A 206 16.80 5.75 18.61
N PHE A 207 16.51 6.36 17.44
CA PHE A 207 16.88 5.80 16.13
C PHE A 207 17.85 6.69 15.36
N LYS A 208 18.29 7.82 15.95
CA LYS A 208 19.23 8.77 15.33
C LYS A 208 18.80 9.27 13.96
N ILE A 209 17.49 9.32 13.73
CA ILE A 209 16.94 9.87 12.50
C ILE A 209 17.15 11.37 12.52
N LYS A 210 17.65 11.92 11.43
CA LYS A 210 17.94 13.34 11.32
C LYS A 210 16.65 14.16 11.38
N ASP A 211 16.67 15.27 12.11
CA ASP A 211 15.52 16.18 12.27
C ASP A 211 14.96 16.64 10.92
N GLU A 212 15.84 17.00 9.98
CA GLU A 212 15.51 17.43 8.62
C GLU A 212 14.71 16.40 7.79
N LYS A 213 14.68 15.15 8.25
CA LYS A 213 13.97 14.05 7.60
C LYS A 213 12.57 13.83 8.18
N ILE A 214 12.23 14.53 9.27
CA ILE A 214 10.99 14.31 10.02
C ILE A 214 10.12 15.57 9.96
N GLU A 215 8.93 15.37 9.41
CA GLU A 215 7.85 16.35 9.35
C GLU A 215 6.84 16.17 10.50
#